data_ffa99374473f7270061302391ccf57de
#
_entry.id   ffa99374473f7270061302391ccf57de
#
_cell.length_a   1.000
_cell.length_b   1.000
_cell.length_c   1.000
_cell.angle_alpha   90.00
_cell.angle_beta   90.00
_cell.angle_gamma   90.00
#
_symmetry.space_group_name_H-M   'P 1'
#
loop_
_entity.id
_entity.type
_entity.pdbx_description
1 polymer ?
#
loop_
_entity_poly.entity_id
_entity_poly.type
_entity_poly.pdbx_seq_one_letter_code
_entity_poly.pdbx_strand_id
1 'polypeptide(L)'
;MSNEYLAWFDGACEPVNPGGTATFGVVVRDGNGTILLKEHGLVGKGSTMSNNVAEYAGVLQVLKYLAPRPPGRATIHGDSNLVIYQLNGKWRIRKGLYRSLAIEAKELLAHLLGLGWQITWCWIPRAQNEECDALSKKTSDKPDSIHRKVPMRQDPRDALMIGRTIKSTGITVLRADPSRGADWWICRCSCGREFVAHGWNVRHGRTRNCGSEEHRVQPNQHPVTVLAMPGLHCPS
;
A
#
# COMPACT_ATOMS: atom_id res chain seq x y z
N MET A 1 -2.34 -27.55 1.04
CA MET A 1 -3.38 -26.85 1.83
C MET A 1 -3.51 -25.44 1.24
N SER A 2 -4.70 -25.06 0.83
CA SER A 2 -4.95 -23.71 0.29
C SER A 2 -4.87 -22.70 1.44
N ASN A 3 -4.00 -21.69 1.33
CA ASN A 3 -3.94 -20.58 2.29
C ASN A 3 -5.23 -19.75 2.13
N GLU A 4 -6.08 -19.78 3.12
CA GLU A 4 -7.33 -19.04 3.15
C GLU A 4 -7.31 -18.03 4.29
N TYR A 5 -7.70 -16.78 3.96
CA TYR A 5 -7.70 -15.66 4.89
C TYR A 5 -9.05 -14.96 4.86
N LEU A 6 -9.56 -14.67 6.04
CA LEU A 6 -10.73 -13.84 6.26
C LEU A 6 -10.28 -12.56 6.93
N ALA A 7 -10.55 -11.41 6.34
CA ALA A 7 -10.11 -10.13 6.86
C ALA A 7 -11.28 -9.15 7.02
N TRP A 8 -11.19 -8.29 8.01
CA TRP A 8 -12.14 -7.22 8.29
C TRP A 8 -11.38 -5.92 8.49
N PHE A 9 -11.97 -4.81 8.08
CA PHE A 9 -11.45 -3.47 8.33
C PHE A 9 -12.56 -2.50 8.68
N ASP A 10 -12.22 -1.46 9.42
CA ASP A 10 -13.05 -0.30 9.70
C ASP A 10 -12.18 0.94 9.89
N GLY A 11 -12.78 2.13 9.74
CA GLY A 11 -12.13 3.41 9.94
C GLY A 11 -13.04 4.43 10.61
N ALA A 12 -12.51 5.15 11.59
CA ALA A 12 -13.21 6.22 12.30
C ALA A 12 -12.47 7.56 12.17
N CYS A 13 -13.23 8.66 12.17
CA CYS A 13 -12.68 10.01 12.27
C CYS A 13 -13.53 10.81 13.27
N GLU A 14 -13.00 11.00 14.46
CA GLU A 14 -13.75 11.59 15.58
C GLU A 14 -12.99 12.76 16.23
N PRO A 15 -13.68 13.70 16.91
CA PRO A 15 -15.13 13.85 17.01
C PRO A 15 -15.77 14.52 15.79
N VAL A 16 -14.98 14.99 14.83
CA VAL A 16 -15.44 15.72 13.63
C VAL A 16 -14.97 15.00 12.38
N ASN A 17 -15.85 14.85 11.39
CA ASN A 17 -15.55 14.23 10.12
C ASN A 17 -16.02 15.11 8.94
N PRO A 18 -15.12 15.66 8.11
CA PRO A 18 -13.66 15.60 8.21
C PRO A 18 -13.09 16.55 9.26
N GLY A 19 -11.83 16.30 9.67
CA GLY A 19 -11.08 17.24 10.51
C GLY A 19 -10.70 16.72 11.90
N GLY A 20 -11.23 15.57 12.30
CA GLY A 20 -10.95 14.92 13.58
C GLY A 20 -9.68 14.10 13.61
N THR A 21 -9.64 13.15 14.51
CA THR A 21 -8.62 12.11 14.62
C THR A 21 -9.07 10.88 13.81
N ALA A 22 -8.31 10.52 12.79
CA ALA A 22 -8.56 9.33 11.99
C ALA A 22 -7.80 8.13 12.56
N THR A 23 -8.53 7.04 12.79
CA THR A 23 -8.03 5.78 13.34
C THR A 23 -8.62 4.60 12.55
N PHE A 24 -7.91 3.49 12.52
CA PHE A 24 -8.39 2.27 11.86
C PHE A 24 -8.41 1.08 12.81
N GLY A 25 -9.21 0.07 12.47
CA GLY A 25 -9.20 -1.25 13.09
C GLY A 25 -9.17 -2.34 12.02
N VAL A 26 -8.39 -3.39 12.23
CA VAL A 26 -8.30 -4.54 11.32
C VAL A 26 -8.20 -5.84 12.07
N VAL A 27 -8.80 -6.87 11.51
CA VAL A 27 -8.70 -8.27 11.98
C VAL A 27 -8.44 -9.16 10.77
N VAL A 28 -7.49 -10.09 10.87
CA VAL A 28 -7.29 -11.15 9.89
C VAL A 28 -7.30 -12.49 10.60
N ARG A 29 -8.04 -13.43 10.04
CA ARG A 29 -8.14 -14.81 10.52
C ARG A 29 -7.71 -15.79 9.42
N ASP A 30 -7.26 -16.97 9.81
CA ASP A 30 -7.10 -18.08 8.88
C ASP A 30 -8.46 -18.76 8.58
N GLY A 31 -8.48 -19.73 7.66
CA GLY A 31 -9.68 -20.48 7.30
C GLY A 31 -10.30 -21.28 8.46
N ASN A 32 -9.58 -21.46 9.58
CA ASN A 32 -10.07 -22.11 10.79
C ASN A 32 -10.61 -21.11 11.83
N GLY A 33 -10.61 -19.81 11.50
CA GLY A 33 -11.05 -18.75 12.39
C GLY A 33 -10.00 -18.26 13.40
N THR A 34 -8.76 -18.78 13.34
CA THR A 34 -7.68 -18.33 14.24
C THR A 34 -7.26 -16.92 13.90
N ILE A 35 -7.18 -16.04 14.90
CA ILE A 35 -6.72 -14.67 14.71
C ILE A 35 -5.23 -14.67 14.37
N LEU A 36 -4.90 -14.14 13.19
CA LEU A 36 -3.54 -13.97 12.70
C LEU A 36 -3.04 -12.52 12.86
N LEU A 37 -3.95 -11.55 12.74
CA LEU A 37 -3.73 -10.13 12.99
C LEU A 37 -4.95 -9.55 13.69
N LYS A 38 -4.71 -8.75 14.71
CA LYS A 38 -5.71 -7.87 15.34
C LYS A 38 -4.99 -6.59 15.72
N GLU A 39 -5.32 -5.51 15.01
CA GLU A 39 -4.57 -4.25 15.12
C GLU A 39 -5.51 -3.05 15.01
N HIS A 40 -5.15 -1.97 15.69
CA HIS A 40 -5.71 -0.65 15.48
C HIS A 40 -4.59 0.37 15.44
N GLY A 41 -4.84 1.55 14.86
CA GLY A 41 -3.80 2.55 14.79
C GLY A 41 -4.30 3.94 14.44
N LEU A 42 -3.47 4.93 14.79
CA LEU A 42 -3.67 6.32 14.42
C LEU A 42 -3.22 6.52 12.97
N VAL A 43 -4.07 7.11 12.14
CA VAL A 43 -3.74 7.54 10.78
C VAL A 43 -3.22 8.98 10.78
N GLY A 44 -3.90 9.85 11.52
CA GLY A 44 -3.54 11.26 11.63
C GLY A 44 -4.62 12.10 12.32
N LYS A 45 -4.35 13.40 12.43
CA LYS A 45 -5.26 14.38 13.02
C LYS A 45 -5.38 15.62 12.13
N GLY A 46 -6.54 16.27 12.14
CA GLY A 46 -6.76 17.56 11.50
C GLY A 46 -7.44 17.50 10.13
N SER A 47 -7.43 18.62 9.42
CA SER A 47 -8.27 18.90 8.24
C SER A 47 -8.13 17.94 7.07
N THR A 48 -7.04 17.19 6.99
CA THR A 48 -6.78 16.18 5.95
C THR A 48 -7.33 14.79 6.31
N MET A 49 -7.91 14.63 7.50
CA MET A 49 -8.45 13.37 7.98
C MET A 49 -9.94 13.26 7.77
N SER A 50 -10.42 12.07 7.45
CA SER A 50 -11.83 11.73 7.30
C SER A 50 -12.06 10.24 7.51
N ASN A 51 -13.32 9.81 7.70
CA ASN A 51 -13.67 8.39 7.77
C ASN A 51 -13.09 7.62 6.55
N ASN A 52 -13.28 8.14 5.34
CA ASN A 52 -12.77 7.47 4.14
C ASN A 52 -11.23 7.33 4.12
N VAL A 53 -10.50 8.29 4.72
CA VAL A 53 -9.04 8.19 4.90
C VAL A 53 -8.71 7.04 5.86
N ALA A 54 -9.44 6.96 6.98
CA ALA A 54 -9.28 5.91 7.97
C ALA A 54 -9.60 4.51 7.41
N GLU A 55 -10.72 4.38 6.69
CA GLU A 55 -11.14 3.15 6.01
C GLU A 55 -10.05 2.63 5.04
N TYR A 56 -9.53 3.51 4.18
CA TYR A 56 -8.45 3.11 3.26
C TYR A 56 -7.14 2.79 3.97
N ALA A 57 -6.86 3.40 5.12
CA ALA A 57 -5.72 3.03 5.94
C ALA A 57 -5.87 1.61 6.49
N GLY A 58 -7.06 1.22 6.96
CA GLY A 58 -7.38 -0.14 7.36
C GLY A 58 -7.21 -1.15 6.22
N VAL A 59 -7.75 -0.85 5.04
CA VAL A 59 -7.53 -1.67 3.83
C VAL A 59 -6.04 -1.87 3.54
N LEU A 60 -5.26 -0.79 3.57
CA LEU A 60 -3.82 -0.86 3.31
C LEU A 60 -3.10 -1.75 4.32
N GLN A 61 -3.53 -1.73 5.59
CA GLN A 61 -2.97 -2.64 6.62
C GLN A 61 -3.24 -4.10 6.27
N VAL A 62 -4.48 -4.43 5.87
CA VAL A 62 -4.82 -5.80 5.43
C VAL A 62 -3.98 -6.22 4.23
N LEU A 63 -3.91 -5.40 3.18
CA LEU A 63 -3.14 -5.73 1.98
C LEU A 63 -1.63 -5.84 2.26
N LYS A 64 -1.07 -4.96 3.10
CA LYS A 64 0.32 -5.02 3.57
C LYS A 64 0.58 -6.28 4.40
N TYR A 65 -0.40 -6.72 5.18
CA TYR A 65 -0.32 -7.99 5.91
C TYR A 65 -0.25 -9.20 4.97
N LEU A 66 -1.02 -9.22 3.88
CA LEU A 66 -1.04 -10.31 2.91
C LEU A 66 0.22 -10.34 2.02
N ALA A 67 0.79 -9.19 1.68
CA ALA A 67 1.85 -9.06 0.69
C ALA A 67 3.09 -9.95 0.90
N PRO A 68 3.63 -10.14 2.12
CA PRO A 68 4.78 -11.02 2.36
C PRO A 68 4.43 -12.51 2.48
N ARG A 69 3.15 -12.88 2.32
CA ARG A 69 2.68 -14.26 2.49
C ARG A 69 2.60 -14.99 1.17
N PRO A 70 2.68 -16.32 1.17
CA PRO A 70 2.43 -17.12 -0.03
C PRO A 70 1.02 -16.83 -0.57
N PRO A 71 0.87 -16.72 -1.90
CA PRO A 71 -0.45 -16.51 -2.51
C PRO A 71 -1.48 -17.54 -2.06
N GLY A 72 -2.71 -17.07 -1.93
CA GLY A 72 -3.85 -17.86 -1.47
C GLY A 72 -5.16 -17.15 -1.81
N ARG A 73 -6.22 -17.49 -1.08
CA ARG A 73 -7.52 -16.82 -1.17
C ARG A 73 -7.73 -15.91 0.01
N ALA A 74 -8.19 -14.69 -0.22
CA ALA A 74 -8.54 -13.75 0.84
C ALA A 74 -9.93 -13.15 0.58
N THR A 75 -10.82 -13.24 1.56
CA THR A 75 -12.09 -12.52 1.55
C THR A 75 -11.98 -11.35 2.53
N ILE A 76 -12.14 -10.14 2.02
CA ILE A 76 -11.96 -8.89 2.79
C ILE A 76 -13.32 -8.23 2.97
N HIS A 77 -13.73 -8.08 4.22
CA HIS A 77 -15.03 -7.56 4.63
C HIS A 77 -14.90 -6.12 5.15
N GLY A 78 -15.91 -5.30 4.85
CA GLY A 78 -16.04 -3.94 5.40
C GLY A 78 -17.44 -3.41 5.18
N ASP A 79 -17.86 -2.45 6.00
CA ASP A 79 -19.18 -1.80 5.91
C ASP A 79 -19.16 -0.50 5.10
N SER A 80 -18.00 -0.10 4.59
CA SER A 80 -17.83 1.04 3.70
C SER A 80 -18.19 0.70 2.25
N ASN A 81 -19.40 1.10 1.80
CA ASN A 81 -19.81 0.95 0.40
C ASN A 81 -18.81 1.60 -0.57
N LEU A 82 -18.29 2.78 -0.21
CA LEU A 82 -17.36 3.52 -1.05
C LEU A 82 -16.09 2.69 -1.31
N VAL A 83 -15.48 2.16 -0.26
CA VAL A 83 -14.22 1.40 -0.36
C VAL A 83 -14.45 0.10 -1.12
N ILE A 84 -15.45 -0.69 -0.71
CA ILE A 84 -15.75 -1.99 -1.31
C ILE A 84 -16.06 -1.84 -2.80
N TYR A 85 -16.90 -0.89 -3.21
CA TYR A 85 -17.26 -0.72 -4.63
C TYR A 85 -16.13 -0.11 -5.47
N GLN A 86 -15.26 0.72 -4.88
CA GLN A 86 -14.08 1.23 -5.57
C GLN A 86 -13.03 0.16 -5.80
N LEU A 87 -12.79 -0.74 -4.83
CA LEU A 87 -11.82 -1.82 -4.96
C LEU A 87 -12.33 -2.96 -5.83
N ASN A 88 -13.64 -3.22 -5.83
CA ASN A 88 -14.30 -4.10 -6.82
C ASN A 88 -14.37 -3.52 -8.25
N GLY A 89 -13.93 -2.28 -8.45
CA GLY A 89 -13.97 -1.62 -9.75
C GLY A 89 -15.35 -1.10 -10.18
N LYS A 90 -16.39 -1.24 -9.35
CA LYS A 90 -17.76 -0.76 -9.64
C LYS A 90 -17.85 0.77 -9.61
N TRP A 91 -17.09 1.41 -8.73
CA TRP A 91 -17.05 2.86 -8.60
C TRP A 91 -15.67 3.42 -8.93
N ARG A 92 -15.65 4.60 -9.57
CA ARG A 92 -14.40 5.30 -9.87
C ARG A 92 -13.90 6.04 -8.63
N ILE A 93 -12.58 6.02 -8.41
CA ILE A 93 -11.91 6.87 -7.43
C ILE A 93 -11.88 8.30 -7.98
N ARG A 94 -12.62 9.21 -7.33
CA ARG A 94 -12.71 10.62 -7.69
C ARG A 94 -11.82 11.48 -6.78
N LYS A 95 -12.09 12.81 -6.74
CA LYS A 95 -11.45 13.74 -5.82
C LYS A 95 -11.87 13.44 -4.37
N GLY A 96 -10.95 13.59 -3.42
CA GLY A 96 -11.20 13.39 -1.99
C GLY A 96 -9.91 13.23 -1.21
N LEU A 97 -9.96 13.45 0.08
CA LEU A 97 -8.81 13.33 0.99
C LEU A 97 -8.19 11.91 0.95
N TYR A 98 -9.02 10.90 0.74
CA TYR A 98 -8.61 9.48 0.69
C TYR A 98 -7.94 9.05 -0.62
N ARG A 99 -7.92 9.92 -1.66
CA ARG A 99 -7.54 9.53 -3.03
C ARG A 99 -6.14 8.92 -3.13
N SER A 100 -5.17 9.45 -2.41
CA SER A 100 -3.79 8.92 -2.41
C SER A 100 -3.73 7.50 -1.86
N LEU A 101 -4.41 7.24 -0.73
CA LEU A 101 -4.49 5.91 -0.12
C LEU A 101 -5.27 4.93 -1.01
N ALA A 102 -6.34 5.39 -1.66
CA ALA A 102 -7.11 4.56 -2.59
C ALA A 102 -6.29 4.13 -3.81
N ILE A 103 -5.43 5.01 -4.33
CA ILE A 103 -4.50 4.68 -5.41
C ILE A 103 -3.46 3.66 -4.93
N GLU A 104 -2.83 3.89 -3.76
CA GLU A 104 -1.89 2.96 -3.15
C GLU A 104 -2.52 1.57 -2.94
N ALA A 105 -3.76 1.53 -2.41
CA ALA A 105 -4.49 0.29 -2.22
C ALA A 105 -4.75 -0.46 -3.53
N LYS A 106 -5.17 0.25 -4.60
CA LYS A 106 -5.36 -0.37 -5.93
C LYS A 106 -4.07 -0.92 -6.53
N GLU A 107 -2.98 -0.22 -6.34
CA GLU A 107 -1.68 -0.64 -6.83
C GLU A 107 -1.17 -1.88 -6.09
N LEU A 108 -1.31 -1.90 -4.76
CA LEU A 108 -0.96 -3.05 -3.95
C LEU A 108 -1.87 -4.25 -4.24
N LEU A 109 -3.17 -4.01 -4.45
CA LEU A 109 -4.12 -5.03 -4.90
C LEU A 109 -3.71 -5.62 -6.25
N ALA A 110 -3.41 -4.79 -7.25
CA ALA A 110 -2.96 -5.24 -8.56
C ALA A 110 -1.66 -6.06 -8.47
N HIS A 111 -0.74 -5.66 -7.58
CA HIS A 111 0.47 -6.42 -7.31
C HIS A 111 0.16 -7.82 -6.73
N LEU A 112 -0.71 -7.89 -5.73
CA LEU A 112 -1.11 -9.17 -5.11
C LEU A 112 -1.79 -10.09 -6.13
N LEU A 113 -2.71 -9.58 -6.94
CA LEU A 113 -3.35 -10.34 -8.02
C LEU A 113 -2.33 -10.87 -9.03
N GLY A 114 -1.32 -10.05 -9.37
CA GLY A 114 -0.20 -10.46 -10.24
C GLY A 114 0.69 -11.55 -9.62
N LEU A 115 0.71 -11.70 -8.31
CA LEU A 115 1.37 -12.78 -7.59
C LEU A 115 0.55 -14.07 -7.51
N GLY A 116 -0.70 -14.05 -7.98
CA GLY A 116 -1.60 -15.20 -7.95
C GLY A 116 -2.56 -15.23 -6.76
N TRP A 117 -2.67 -14.13 -5.98
CA TRP A 117 -3.70 -14.01 -4.97
C TRP A 117 -5.10 -13.97 -5.59
N GLN A 118 -6.08 -14.61 -4.95
CA GLN A 118 -7.50 -14.48 -5.23
C GLN A 118 -8.14 -13.66 -4.12
N ILE A 119 -8.47 -12.39 -4.42
CA ILE A 119 -9.00 -11.45 -3.42
C ILE A 119 -10.44 -11.11 -3.76
N THR A 120 -11.34 -11.35 -2.81
CA THR A 120 -12.75 -11.03 -2.88
C THR A 120 -13.09 -9.92 -1.89
N TRP A 121 -13.79 -8.88 -2.34
CA TRP A 121 -14.26 -7.78 -1.51
C TRP A 121 -15.73 -7.97 -1.19
N CYS A 122 -16.07 -8.02 0.07
CA CYS A 122 -17.41 -8.29 0.56
C CYS A 122 -17.91 -7.13 1.42
N TRP A 123 -18.99 -6.50 0.99
CA TRP A 123 -19.69 -5.54 1.85
C TRP A 123 -20.52 -6.28 2.89
N ILE A 124 -20.45 -5.83 4.14
CA ILE A 124 -21.23 -6.35 5.26
C ILE A 124 -21.95 -5.21 5.98
N PRO A 125 -23.10 -5.45 6.59
CA PRO A 125 -23.72 -4.49 7.49
C PRO A 125 -22.83 -4.17 8.70
N ARG A 126 -22.87 -2.94 9.20
CA ARG A 126 -22.09 -2.50 10.36
C ARG A 126 -22.22 -3.43 11.58
N ALA A 127 -23.42 -3.98 11.82
CA ALA A 127 -23.64 -4.95 12.90
C ALA A 127 -22.83 -6.25 12.75
N GLN A 128 -22.27 -6.55 11.58
CA GLN A 128 -21.38 -7.68 11.34
C GLN A 128 -19.89 -7.26 11.35
N ASN A 129 -19.59 -5.97 11.55
CA ASN A 129 -18.23 -5.42 11.63
C ASN A 129 -17.88 -4.89 13.03
N GLU A 130 -18.60 -5.31 14.08
CA GLU A 130 -18.48 -4.77 15.43
C GLU A 130 -17.06 -4.86 16.00
N GLU A 131 -16.32 -5.93 15.70
CA GLU A 131 -14.96 -6.10 16.19
C GLU A 131 -14.01 -5.03 15.64
N CYS A 132 -14.09 -4.72 14.34
CA CYS A 132 -13.29 -3.66 13.73
C CYS A 132 -13.80 -2.26 14.09
N ASP A 133 -15.12 -2.07 14.22
CA ASP A 133 -15.70 -0.82 14.69
C ASP A 133 -15.21 -0.47 16.11
N ALA A 134 -15.18 -1.46 17.02
CA ALA A 134 -14.63 -1.26 18.36
C ALA A 134 -13.12 -0.98 18.35
N LEU A 135 -12.37 -1.57 17.42
CA LEU A 135 -10.93 -1.32 17.27
C LEU A 135 -10.66 0.08 16.72
N SER A 136 -11.40 0.50 15.69
CA SER A 136 -11.23 1.81 15.04
C SER A 136 -11.47 2.99 15.97
N LYS A 137 -12.28 2.80 17.03
CA LYS A 137 -12.58 3.81 18.05
C LYS A 137 -11.59 3.87 19.21
N LYS A 138 -10.61 2.97 19.27
CA LYS A 138 -9.56 3.02 20.29
C LYS A 138 -8.60 4.17 19.99
N THR A 139 -8.48 5.09 20.95
CA THR A 139 -7.64 6.32 20.84
C THR A 139 -6.25 6.18 21.46
N SER A 140 -5.83 4.98 21.86
CA SER A 140 -4.51 4.79 22.46
C SER A 140 -3.39 5.07 21.44
N ASP A 141 -2.41 5.88 21.83
CA ASP A 141 -1.24 6.23 21.01
C ASP A 141 -0.30 5.01 20.75
N LYS A 142 -0.56 3.87 21.37
CA LYS A 142 0.15 2.62 21.13
C LYS A 142 -0.81 1.60 20.50
N PRO A 143 -0.47 1.05 19.33
CA PRO A 143 -1.26 -0.02 18.73
C PRO A 143 -1.22 -1.25 19.64
N ASP A 144 -2.42 -1.71 20.06
CA ASP A 144 -2.59 -3.04 20.65
C ASP A 144 -2.55 -4.05 19.49
N SER A 145 -1.35 -4.48 19.11
CA SER A 145 -1.19 -5.41 17.98
C SER A 145 -0.92 -6.83 18.52
N ILE A 146 -1.80 -7.75 18.17
CA ILE A 146 -1.54 -9.19 18.36
C ILE A 146 -1.03 -9.72 17.02
N HIS A 147 0.28 -9.65 16.83
CA HIS A 147 0.93 -10.37 15.74
C HIS A 147 1.32 -11.76 16.21
N ARG A 148 0.58 -12.82 15.83
CA ARG A 148 1.19 -14.13 15.83
C ARG A 148 2.35 -14.08 14.83
N LYS A 149 3.57 -14.25 15.32
CA LYS A 149 4.78 -14.39 14.48
C LYS A 149 4.64 -15.66 13.65
N VAL A 150 3.93 -15.57 12.53
CA VAL A 150 4.16 -16.49 11.43
C VAL A 150 5.53 -16.10 10.88
N PRO A 151 6.49 -17.01 10.77
CA PRO A 151 7.80 -16.68 10.23
C PRO A 151 7.57 -16.10 8.84
N MET A 152 7.84 -14.79 8.69
CA MET A 152 7.81 -14.13 7.40
C MET A 152 8.90 -14.77 6.56
N ARG A 153 8.53 -15.55 5.55
CA ARG A 153 9.46 -15.90 4.49
C ARG A 153 9.85 -14.59 3.85
N GLN A 154 11.13 -14.23 3.96
CA GLN A 154 11.69 -13.19 3.11
C GLN A 154 11.37 -13.56 1.67
N ASP A 155 10.75 -12.65 0.91
CA ASP A 155 10.50 -12.89 -0.51
C ASP A 155 11.85 -13.25 -1.15
N PRO A 156 12.01 -14.42 -1.77
CA PRO A 156 13.27 -14.79 -2.44
C PRO A 156 13.73 -13.74 -3.43
N ARG A 157 12.82 -12.90 -3.94
CA ARG A 157 13.11 -11.79 -4.83
C ARG A 157 13.78 -10.60 -4.12
N ASP A 158 13.62 -10.45 -2.80
CA ASP A 158 14.29 -9.39 -2.02
C ASP A 158 15.81 -9.65 -1.98
N ALA A 159 16.23 -10.91 -1.83
CA ALA A 159 17.62 -11.30 -1.93
C ALA A 159 18.20 -11.04 -3.34
N LEU A 160 17.38 -11.18 -4.38
CA LEU A 160 17.77 -10.90 -5.78
C LEU A 160 17.90 -9.40 -6.08
N MET A 161 17.34 -8.53 -5.24
CA MET A 161 17.39 -7.06 -5.43
C MET A 161 18.62 -6.43 -4.78
N ILE A 162 19.22 -7.07 -3.78
CA ILE A 162 20.45 -6.55 -3.13
C ILE A 162 21.58 -6.55 -4.15
N GLY A 163 22.26 -5.41 -4.29
CA GLY A 163 23.30 -5.17 -5.28
C GLY A 163 22.79 -4.76 -6.67
N ARG A 164 21.48 -4.81 -6.94
CA ARG A 164 20.91 -4.39 -8.22
C ARG A 164 20.71 -2.89 -8.32
N THR A 165 21.00 -2.34 -9.49
CA THR A 165 20.64 -0.98 -9.87
C THR A 165 19.36 -1.00 -10.71
N ILE A 166 18.36 -0.24 -10.30
CA ILE A 166 17.11 -0.07 -11.04
C ILE A 166 17.37 0.82 -12.23
N LYS A 167 17.35 0.27 -13.43
CA LYS A 167 17.72 0.97 -14.69
C LYS A 167 16.91 2.25 -14.92
N SER A 168 15.63 2.26 -14.57
CA SER A 168 14.74 3.41 -14.77
C SER A 168 15.01 4.60 -13.84
N THR A 169 15.71 4.39 -12.72
CA THR A 169 15.91 5.41 -11.66
C THR A 169 17.36 5.61 -11.27
N GLY A 170 18.27 4.70 -11.65
CA GLY A 170 19.66 4.72 -11.23
C GLY A 170 19.89 4.42 -9.75
N ILE A 171 18.86 3.94 -9.04
CA ILE A 171 18.96 3.61 -7.61
C ILE A 171 19.50 2.19 -7.45
N THR A 172 20.53 2.04 -6.62
CA THR A 172 21.10 0.74 -6.25
C THR A 172 20.60 0.32 -4.88
N VAL A 173 20.05 -0.89 -4.76
CA VAL A 173 19.67 -1.49 -3.48
C VAL A 173 20.91 -2.05 -2.79
N LEU A 174 21.23 -1.57 -1.58
CA LEU A 174 22.43 -1.99 -0.86
C LEU A 174 22.14 -3.14 0.11
N ARG A 175 21.12 -3.00 0.95
CA ARG A 175 20.72 -3.97 1.97
C ARG A 175 19.33 -3.70 2.50
N ALA A 176 18.73 -4.68 3.16
CA ALA A 176 17.49 -4.49 3.91
C ALA A 176 17.73 -3.59 5.15
N ASP A 177 16.71 -2.82 5.53
CA ASP A 177 16.67 -2.07 6.79
C ASP A 177 15.63 -2.69 7.74
N PRO A 178 16.00 -3.69 8.55
CA PRO A 178 15.06 -4.39 9.42
C PRO A 178 14.54 -3.51 10.57
N SER A 179 15.17 -2.36 10.85
CA SER A 179 14.73 -1.44 11.91
C SER A 179 13.37 -0.78 11.61
N ARG A 180 13.00 -0.68 10.32
CA ARG A 180 11.76 -0.08 9.84
C ARG A 180 10.71 -1.09 9.37
N GLY A 181 11.07 -2.37 9.34
CA GLY A 181 10.19 -3.46 8.90
C GLY A 181 10.73 -4.22 7.68
N ALA A 182 10.03 -5.29 7.30
CA ALA A 182 10.54 -6.29 6.36
C ALA A 182 10.77 -5.78 4.92
N ASP A 183 10.06 -4.74 4.48
CA ASP A 183 10.17 -4.21 3.10
C ASP A 183 10.80 -2.81 3.06
N TRP A 184 11.73 -2.53 3.98
CA TRP A 184 12.51 -1.29 3.95
C TRP A 184 13.95 -1.58 3.56
N TRP A 185 14.49 -0.77 2.66
CA TRP A 185 15.83 -0.96 2.10
C TRP A 185 16.67 0.30 2.23
N ILE A 186 17.96 0.10 2.48
CA ILE A 186 18.96 1.12 2.32
C ILE A 186 19.39 1.08 0.86
N CYS A 187 19.24 2.22 0.19
CA CYS A 187 19.50 2.39 -1.22
C CYS A 187 20.56 3.46 -1.43
N ARG A 188 21.28 3.38 -2.54
CA ARG A 188 22.20 4.42 -3.00
C ARG A 188 21.63 5.08 -4.24
N CYS A 189 21.54 6.41 -4.20
CA CYS A 189 21.15 7.21 -5.34
C CYS A 189 22.30 7.33 -6.36
N SER A 190 21.98 7.67 -7.60
CA SER A 190 23.00 7.96 -8.64
C SER A 190 23.97 9.09 -8.23
N CYS A 191 23.58 10.00 -7.34
CA CYS A 191 24.47 11.03 -6.77
C CYS A 191 25.41 10.49 -5.66
N GLY A 192 25.40 9.18 -5.36
CA GLY A 192 26.22 8.55 -4.33
C GLY A 192 25.63 8.55 -2.92
N ARG A 193 24.60 9.34 -2.63
CA ARG A 193 23.98 9.45 -1.30
C ARG A 193 23.17 8.20 -0.95
N GLU A 194 23.33 7.69 0.28
CA GLU A 194 22.50 6.62 0.82
C GLU A 194 21.22 7.19 1.44
N PHE A 195 20.11 6.47 1.27
CA PHE A 195 18.82 6.83 1.81
C PHE A 195 17.95 5.58 2.02
N VAL A 196 16.93 5.71 2.85
CA VAL A 196 16.01 4.61 3.14
C VAL A 196 14.77 4.75 2.28
N ALA A 197 14.35 3.66 1.65
CA ALA A 197 13.16 3.62 0.82
C ALA A 197 12.37 2.33 1.05
N HIS A 198 11.05 2.43 0.87
CA HIS A 198 10.18 1.25 0.90
C HIS A 198 10.44 0.40 -0.34
N GLY A 199 10.69 -0.89 -0.17
CA GLY A 199 11.11 -1.80 -1.23
C GLY A 199 10.12 -1.88 -2.38
N TRP A 200 8.82 -1.81 -2.08
CA TRP A 200 7.79 -1.75 -3.11
C TRP A 200 7.99 -0.54 -4.06
N ASN A 201 8.23 0.67 -3.52
CA ASN A 201 8.46 1.87 -4.32
C ASN A 201 9.72 1.76 -5.18
N VAL A 202 10.76 1.11 -4.64
CA VAL A 202 12.01 0.89 -5.36
C VAL A 202 11.81 -0.12 -6.49
N ARG A 203 11.16 -1.27 -6.23
CA ARG A 203 10.89 -2.30 -7.24
C ARG A 203 10.09 -1.76 -8.42
N HIS A 204 9.14 -0.86 -8.17
CA HIS A 204 8.26 -0.29 -9.20
C HIS A 204 8.76 1.03 -9.79
N GLY A 205 10.00 1.45 -9.49
CA GLY A 205 10.62 2.66 -10.04
C GLY A 205 9.95 3.97 -9.61
N ARG A 206 9.19 3.95 -8.51
CA ARG A 206 8.54 5.15 -7.96
C ARG A 206 9.47 6.00 -7.13
N THR A 207 10.43 5.39 -6.47
CA THR A 207 11.54 6.09 -5.83
C THR A 207 12.52 6.49 -6.94
N ARG A 208 12.53 7.77 -7.31
CA ARG A 208 13.33 8.27 -8.45
C ARG A 208 14.68 8.84 -8.03
N ASN A 209 14.81 9.27 -6.77
CA ASN A 209 16.02 9.87 -6.22
C ASN A 209 16.00 9.87 -4.68
N CYS A 210 17.06 10.36 -4.05
CA CYS A 210 17.19 10.46 -2.59
C CYS A 210 16.45 11.65 -1.96
N GLY A 211 15.73 12.46 -2.75
CA GLY A 211 15.03 13.66 -2.27
C GLY A 211 15.93 14.87 -1.95
N SER A 212 17.24 14.82 -2.24
CA SER A 212 18.15 15.94 -2.05
C SER A 212 17.88 17.09 -3.01
N GLU A 213 18.22 18.32 -2.62
CA GLU A 213 18.03 19.53 -3.45
C GLU A 213 18.76 19.45 -4.80
N GLU A 214 19.92 18.78 -4.83
CA GLU A 214 20.69 18.55 -6.08
C GLU A 214 19.89 17.80 -7.16
N HIS A 215 18.88 17.03 -6.78
CA HIS A 215 17.97 16.34 -7.71
C HIS A 215 16.71 17.12 -8.05
N ARG A 216 16.44 18.25 -7.38
CA ARG A 216 15.30 19.11 -7.70
C ARG A 216 15.56 20.02 -8.92
N VAL A 217 16.81 20.18 -9.35
CA VAL A 217 17.25 21.17 -10.34
C VAL A 217 17.45 20.59 -11.74
N GLN A 218 17.26 19.28 -11.98
CA GLN A 218 17.34 18.73 -13.35
C GLN A 218 15.94 18.52 -13.94
N PRO A 219 15.47 19.46 -14.80
CA PRO A 219 14.37 19.15 -15.71
C PRO A 219 14.86 18.14 -16.75
N ASN A 220 14.03 17.16 -17.06
CA ASN A 220 14.16 16.16 -18.11
C ASN A 220 15.07 16.57 -19.27
N GLN A 221 16.31 16.07 -19.30
CA GLN A 221 17.08 15.98 -20.52
C GLN A 221 16.96 14.54 -21.05
N HIS A 222 15.82 14.21 -21.64
CA HIS A 222 15.79 13.21 -22.68
C HIS A 222 16.08 13.95 -24.00
N PRO A 223 17.13 13.57 -24.76
CA PRO A 223 17.26 14.04 -26.11
C PRO A 223 16.09 13.49 -26.92
N VAL A 224 15.19 14.37 -27.30
CA VAL A 224 14.19 14.08 -28.35
C VAL A 224 14.99 13.96 -29.65
N THR A 225 15.30 12.74 -30.05
CA THR A 225 15.78 12.47 -31.40
C THR A 225 14.60 12.70 -32.35
N VAL A 226 14.53 13.87 -32.89
CA VAL A 226 13.63 14.18 -34.03
C VAL A 226 14.17 13.42 -35.23
N LEU A 227 13.60 12.28 -35.55
CA LEU A 227 13.77 11.65 -36.87
C LEU A 227 13.02 12.49 -37.88
N ALA A 228 13.77 13.26 -38.63
CA ALA A 228 13.27 13.94 -39.83
C ALA A 228 12.79 12.88 -40.83
N MET A 229 11.50 12.86 -41.11
CA MET A 229 10.94 12.10 -42.24
C MET A 229 11.23 12.85 -43.54
N PRO A 230 11.75 12.18 -44.58
CA PRO A 230 11.92 12.80 -45.89
C PRO A 230 10.55 13.03 -46.55
N GLY A 231 10.43 14.19 -47.22
CA GLY A 231 9.22 14.68 -47.83
C GLY A 231 8.61 13.71 -48.85
N LEU A 232 7.29 13.57 -48.77
CA LEU A 232 6.47 13.08 -49.88
C LEU A 232 6.01 14.26 -50.72
N HIS A 233 6.59 14.37 -51.91
CA HIS A 233 6.04 15.18 -53.00
C HIS A 233 4.76 14.54 -53.52
N CYS A 234 3.67 15.29 -53.55
CA CYS A 234 2.50 14.98 -54.38
C CYS A 234 2.72 15.57 -55.76
N PRO A 235 2.56 14.82 -56.84
CA PRO A 235 2.44 15.41 -58.20
C PRO A 235 1.00 15.86 -58.45
N SER A 236 0.91 16.99 -59.20
CA SER A 236 -0.23 17.67 -59.80
C SER A 236 -1.34 16.82 -60.38
#